data_f670b953f05b498983a51fcb4b7bb251
#
_entry.id   f670b953f05b498983a51fcb4b7bb251
#
_cell.length_a   1.000
_cell.length_b   1.000
_cell.length_c   1.000
_cell.angle_alpha   90.00
_cell.angle_beta   90.00
_cell.angle_gamma   90.00
#
_symmetry.space_group_name_H-M   'P 1'
#
loop_
_entity.id
_entity.type
_entity.pdbx_description
1 polymer ?
#
loop_
_entity_poly.entity_id
_entity_poly.type
_entity_poly.pdbx_seq_one_letter_code
_entity_poly.pdbx_strand_id
1 'polypeptide(L)'
;MSHYLLHQALFNARTVREIDQSATGKGDIPGAELMRRAGQAAFTELLENFGRPECIHVFCGSGNNGGDGYIIGSLAANENIPVQVYELGNLKTMSAETKQAKQMCLDAKVECKPFTINCNLSEGIIVDSLMGTGFDGDLRENFADAIEHINSSLLPVLSVDIPSGLSSDTGSVKDIVVNADVTITFVGVKQGLFTGRGPAVTGDVIYDSLDIPETIIQEKLPSAELMDLEELIDYIPEFEADVHKNQRGHCMVIGGDHGTGGASLMASQACLKIGAGLASHATRPEHVPASLARQPEVMAFGVVSGQALEPLLARPTVLVVGPGLGRSSWSEQMLQKAMATKLPMVIDADALNIIADGRVVTDFENRLWVMTPHPGEAARLLGVTVADIQSDRFAAVRDIQEKYNAVVLLKGAGTIISSPPGRPLRVCPYGNPAMSTAGMGDLLGGIIGGLIAQGMDLQTATELGCCMHSFAADKAAEGLGPRGLVATDILVYLSDISNQRNFDEL
;
A
#
# COMPACT_ATOMS: atom_id res chain seq x y z
N MET A 1 18.94 -11.07 -14.73
CA MET A 1 17.74 -11.13 -13.87
C MET A 1 18.10 -10.31 -12.65
N SER A 2 17.33 -9.28 -12.34
CA SER A 2 17.50 -8.52 -11.09
C SER A 2 17.17 -9.45 -9.93
N HIS A 3 18.12 -9.67 -9.04
CA HIS A 3 17.85 -10.32 -7.76
C HIS A 3 17.04 -9.33 -6.91
N TYR A 4 15.79 -9.67 -6.59
CA TYR A 4 14.98 -8.94 -5.63
C TYR A 4 15.08 -9.62 -4.27
N LEU A 5 14.92 -8.85 -3.22
CA LEU A 5 14.84 -9.41 -1.87
C LEU A 5 13.51 -10.14 -1.72
N LEU A 6 13.52 -11.36 -1.21
CA LEU A 6 12.32 -12.22 -1.16
C LEU A 6 11.17 -11.60 -0.35
N HIS A 7 11.48 -10.84 0.69
CA HIS A 7 10.49 -10.16 1.53
C HIS A 7 9.84 -8.94 0.84
N GLN A 8 10.46 -8.40 -0.22
CA GLN A 8 9.89 -7.30 -1.02
C GLN A 8 9.05 -7.81 -2.19
N ALA A 9 9.27 -9.06 -2.63
CA ALA A 9 8.55 -9.64 -3.75
C ALA A 9 7.13 -10.06 -3.36
N LEU A 10 6.14 -9.50 -4.04
CA LEU A 10 4.73 -9.79 -3.80
C LEU A 10 4.19 -10.72 -4.89
N PHE A 11 3.47 -11.75 -4.46
CA PHE A 11 2.94 -12.77 -5.35
C PHE A 11 1.41 -12.89 -5.23
N ASN A 12 0.77 -13.26 -6.32
CA ASN A 12 -0.61 -13.71 -6.29
C ASN A 12 -0.72 -15.19 -5.90
N ALA A 13 -1.92 -15.64 -5.51
CA ALA A 13 -2.18 -17.01 -5.08
C ALA A 13 -1.78 -18.07 -6.11
N ARG A 14 -1.89 -17.76 -7.40
CA ARG A 14 -1.50 -18.68 -8.48
C ARG A 14 0.00 -18.91 -8.46
N THR A 15 0.78 -17.83 -8.40
CA THR A 15 2.25 -17.90 -8.41
C THR A 15 2.76 -18.60 -7.16
N VAL A 16 2.18 -18.33 -5.97
CA VAL A 16 2.53 -19.05 -4.73
C VAL A 16 2.30 -20.56 -4.89
N ARG A 17 1.14 -20.97 -5.42
CA ARG A 17 0.88 -22.42 -5.70
C ARG A 17 1.89 -23.02 -6.70
N GLU A 18 2.34 -22.26 -7.69
CA GLU A 18 3.37 -22.71 -8.63
C GLU A 18 4.74 -22.87 -7.96
N ILE A 19 5.08 -22.01 -6.97
CA ILE A 19 6.29 -22.15 -6.15
C ILE A 19 6.20 -23.41 -5.28
N ASP A 20 5.08 -23.62 -4.58
CA ASP A 20 4.81 -24.85 -3.79
C ASP A 20 4.99 -26.13 -4.61
N GLN A 21 4.40 -26.15 -5.83
CA GLN A 21 4.55 -27.27 -6.75
C GLN A 21 6.00 -27.47 -7.21
N SER A 22 6.75 -26.37 -7.40
CA SER A 22 8.16 -26.46 -7.75
C SER A 22 9.01 -26.95 -6.59
N ALA A 23 8.69 -26.52 -5.35
CA ALA A 23 9.37 -26.98 -4.14
C ALA A 23 9.16 -28.48 -3.89
N THR A 24 7.93 -28.97 -4.10
CA THR A 24 7.62 -30.41 -3.94
C THR A 24 8.17 -31.27 -5.08
N GLY A 25 8.24 -30.73 -6.31
CA GLY A 25 8.74 -31.46 -7.48
C GLY A 25 10.26 -31.39 -7.65
N LYS A 26 10.81 -30.19 -7.87
CA LYS A 26 12.24 -29.98 -8.10
C LYS A 26 13.07 -29.92 -6.80
N GLY A 27 12.47 -29.42 -5.73
CA GLY A 27 13.12 -29.25 -4.43
C GLY A 27 13.11 -30.49 -3.57
N ASP A 28 12.43 -31.56 -3.99
CA ASP A 28 12.25 -32.83 -3.26
C ASP A 28 11.75 -32.64 -1.81
N ILE A 29 10.99 -31.57 -1.54
CA ILE A 29 10.41 -31.31 -0.21
C ILE A 29 8.98 -31.86 -0.19
N PRO A 30 8.69 -32.95 0.56
CA PRO A 30 7.33 -33.49 0.63
C PRO A 30 6.32 -32.44 1.15
N GLY A 31 5.09 -32.42 0.64
CA GLY A 31 4.05 -31.50 1.09
C GLY A 31 3.76 -31.55 2.60
N ALA A 32 3.82 -32.76 3.19
CA ALA A 32 3.70 -32.92 4.64
C ALA A 32 4.87 -32.27 5.41
N GLU A 33 6.06 -32.20 4.83
CA GLU A 33 7.21 -31.53 5.43
C GLU A 33 7.07 -30.00 5.33
N LEU A 34 6.58 -29.45 4.20
CA LEU A 34 6.26 -28.03 4.09
C LEU A 34 5.22 -27.62 5.14
N MET A 35 4.14 -28.39 5.29
CA MET A 35 3.11 -28.15 6.30
C MET A 35 3.69 -28.22 7.73
N ARG A 36 4.57 -29.18 8.00
CA ARG A 36 5.24 -29.26 9.31
C ARG A 36 6.10 -28.02 9.58
N ARG A 37 6.85 -27.54 8.59
CA ARG A 37 7.67 -26.32 8.72
C ARG A 37 6.79 -25.08 8.93
N ALA A 38 5.69 -24.96 8.19
CA ALA A 38 4.74 -23.85 8.33
C ALA A 38 4.14 -23.79 9.74
N GLY A 39 3.64 -24.91 10.24
CA GLY A 39 3.12 -24.99 11.60
C GLY A 39 4.20 -24.75 12.68
N GLN A 40 5.43 -25.20 12.45
CA GLN A 40 6.56 -24.96 13.35
C GLN A 40 6.95 -23.47 13.36
N ALA A 41 7.07 -22.82 12.21
CA ALA A 41 7.38 -21.40 12.09
C ALA A 41 6.29 -20.57 12.78
N ALA A 42 5.01 -20.84 12.49
CA ALA A 42 3.89 -20.14 13.12
C ALA A 42 3.85 -20.30 14.64
N PHE A 43 4.17 -21.49 15.16
CA PHE A 43 4.24 -21.73 16.59
C PHE A 43 5.41 -20.98 17.25
N THR A 44 6.55 -20.90 16.57
CA THR A 44 7.72 -20.13 17.03
C THR A 44 7.37 -18.66 17.11
N GLU A 45 6.82 -18.09 16.04
CA GLU A 45 6.40 -16.69 15.99
C GLU A 45 5.30 -16.35 17.01
N LEU A 46 4.38 -17.29 17.28
CA LEU A 46 3.39 -17.14 18.34
C LEU A 46 4.06 -16.92 19.70
N LEU A 47 5.07 -17.73 20.03
CA LEU A 47 5.79 -17.61 21.31
C LEU A 47 6.69 -16.38 21.37
N GLU A 48 7.29 -15.96 20.25
CA GLU A 48 8.16 -14.78 20.19
C GLU A 48 7.35 -13.49 20.35
N ASN A 49 6.21 -13.38 19.67
CA ASN A 49 5.39 -12.15 19.70
C ASN A 49 4.51 -12.03 20.94
N PHE A 50 3.97 -13.13 21.45
CA PHE A 50 3.00 -13.10 22.56
C PHE A 50 3.50 -13.73 23.86
N GLY A 51 4.69 -14.34 23.84
CA GLY A 51 5.21 -15.10 24.98
C GLY A 51 4.48 -16.43 25.17
N ARG A 52 4.70 -17.09 26.31
CA ARG A 52 4.05 -18.36 26.63
C ARG A 52 2.62 -18.10 27.14
N PRO A 53 1.57 -18.49 26.38
CA PRO A 53 0.20 -18.23 26.78
C PRO A 53 -0.34 -19.24 27.80
N GLU A 54 -1.40 -18.89 28.50
CA GLU A 54 -2.13 -19.79 29.37
C GLU A 54 -2.95 -20.84 28.59
N CYS A 55 -3.41 -20.49 27.40
CA CYS A 55 -4.15 -21.37 26.48
C CYS A 55 -4.00 -20.90 25.03
N ILE A 56 -4.06 -21.84 24.08
CA ILE A 56 -4.13 -21.54 22.64
C ILE A 56 -5.46 -22.07 22.07
N HIS A 57 -6.18 -21.20 21.39
CA HIS A 57 -7.43 -21.52 20.68
C HIS A 57 -7.15 -21.57 19.18
N VAL A 58 -7.07 -22.78 18.60
CA VAL A 58 -6.76 -22.95 17.18
C VAL A 58 -8.03 -23.20 16.39
N PHE A 59 -8.34 -22.32 15.45
CA PHE A 59 -9.46 -22.47 14.52
C PHE A 59 -8.99 -23.06 13.21
N CYS A 60 -9.32 -24.34 12.97
CA CYS A 60 -8.87 -25.09 11.81
C CYS A 60 -9.95 -25.25 10.75
N GLY A 61 -9.66 -24.78 9.52
CA GLY A 61 -10.44 -25.14 8.35
C GLY A 61 -10.13 -26.53 7.82
N SER A 62 -10.83 -26.96 6.74
CA SER A 62 -10.60 -28.25 6.10
C SER A 62 -9.51 -28.25 5.02
N GLY A 63 -8.86 -27.10 4.75
CA GLY A 63 -7.77 -26.95 3.78
C GLY A 63 -6.38 -27.15 4.39
N ASN A 64 -5.33 -26.87 3.60
CA ASN A 64 -3.94 -26.99 4.07
C ASN A 64 -3.63 -26.01 5.20
N ASN A 65 -4.18 -24.80 5.18
CA ASN A 65 -4.03 -23.85 6.28
C ASN A 65 -4.54 -24.42 7.62
N GLY A 66 -5.67 -25.16 7.61
CA GLY A 66 -6.12 -25.91 8.78
C GLY A 66 -5.13 -27.00 9.21
N GLY A 67 -4.38 -27.57 8.26
CA GLY A 67 -3.28 -28.50 8.53
C GLY A 67 -2.17 -27.87 9.36
N ASP A 68 -1.76 -26.65 9.00
CA ASP A 68 -0.77 -25.88 9.76
C ASP A 68 -1.26 -25.63 11.20
N GLY A 69 -2.56 -25.33 11.37
CA GLY A 69 -3.20 -25.21 12.67
C GLY A 69 -3.16 -26.47 13.52
N TYR A 70 -3.37 -27.65 12.95
CA TYR A 70 -3.22 -28.91 13.68
C TYR A 70 -1.78 -29.16 14.12
N ILE A 71 -0.78 -28.80 13.31
CA ILE A 71 0.63 -28.88 13.70
C ILE A 71 0.89 -27.97 14.92
N ILE A 72 0.41 -26.71 14.87
CA ILE A 72 0.52 -25.76 16.01
C ILE A 72 -0.10 -26.37 17.28
N GLY A 73 -1.31 -26.95 17.17
CA GLY A 73 -1.97 -27.61 18.30
C GLY A 73 -1.15 -28.76 18.87
N SER A 74 -0.55 -29.60 18.02
CA SER A 74 0.35 -30.69 18.43
C SER A 74 1.60 -30.19 19.14
N LEU A 75 2.24 -29.13 18.63
CA LEU A 75 3.44 -28.52 19.21
C LEU A 75 3.14 -27.91 20.58
N ALA A 76 2.04 -27.16 20.70
CA ALA A 76 1.58 -26.58 21.96
C ALA A 76 1.38 -27.65 23.05
N ALA A 77 0.73 -28.75 22.73
CA ALA A 77 0.52 -29.85 23.66
C ALA A 77 1.82 -30.50 24.10
N ASN A 78 2.77 -30.71 23.18
CA ASN A 78 4.10 -31.25 23.48
C ASN A 78 4.92 -30.34 24.40
N GLU A 79 4.72 -29.02 24.29
CA GLU A 79 5.31 -28.02 25.19
C GLU A 79 4.51 -27.83 26.48
N ASN A 80 3.50 -28.66 26.75
CA ASN A 80 2.58 -28.56 27.90
C ASN A 80 1.87 -27.20 27.99
N ILE A 81 1.51 -26.61 26.86
CA ILE A 81 0.64 -25.45 26.77
C ILE A 81 -0.78 -25.97 26.55
N PRO A 82 -1.77 -25.57 27.36
CA PRO A 82 -3.17 -25.91 27.14
C PRO A 82 -3.63 -25.45 25.74
N VAL A 83 -4.25 -26.34 24.98
CA VAL A 83 -4.69 -26.05 23.62
C VAL A 83 -6.04 -26.66 23.34
N GLN A 84 -6.90 -25.91 22.63
CA GLN A 84 -8.19 -26.37 22.14
C GLN A 84 -8.29 -26.11 20.65
N VAL A 85 -8.59 -27.15 19.87
CA VAL A 85 -8.82 -27.04 18.43
C VAL A 85 -10.31 -27.00 18.11
N TYR A 86 -10.74 -26.00 17.34
CA TYR A 86 -12.08 -25.84 16.80
C TYR A 86 -12.09 -26.11 15.30
N GLU A 87 -12.90 -27.07 14.87
CA GLU A 87 -12.94 -27.53 13.50
C GLU A 87 -14.12 -26.95 12.72
N LEU A 88 -13.83 -26.43 11.51
CA LEU A 88 -14.82 -25.90 10.60
C LEU A 88 -14.70 -26.52 9.19
N GLY A 89 -15.82 -26.51 8.48
CA GLY A 89 -15.88 -26.98 7.11
C GLY A 89 -16.10 -28.48 6.97
N ASN A 90 -15.86 -29.02 5.76
CA ASN A 90 -16.09 -30.42 5.48
C ASN A 90 -14.80 -31.23 5.69
N LEU A 91 -14.67 -31.84 6.84
CA LEU A 91 -13.49 -32.63 7.19
C LEU A 91 -13.25 -33.89 6.28
N LYS A 92 -14.25 -34.28 5.48
CA LYS A 92 -14.09 -35.40 4.51
C LYS A 92 -13.25 -34.99 3.30
N THR A 93 -13.16 -33.69 3.01
CA THR A 93 -12.42 -33.13 1.87
C THR A 93 -10.96 -32.74 2.19
N MET A 94 -10.50 -33.03 3.41
CA MET A 94 -9.09 -32.77 3.80
C MET A 94 -8.12 -33.50 2.88
N SER A 95 -7.00 -32.85 2.57
CA SER A 95 -5.85 -33.45 1.88
C SER A 95 -5.23 -34.58 2.71
N ALA A 96 -4.32 -35.34 2.14
CA ALA A 96 -3.59 -36.38 2.86
C ALA A 96 -2.71 -35.76 3.96
N GLU A 97 -2.07 -34.67 3.65
CA GLU A 97 -1.19 -33.90 4.54
C GLU A 97 -1.98 -33.34 5.73
N THR A 98 -3.13 -32.71 5.49
CA THR A 98 -4.01 -32.20 6.55
C THR A 98 -4.54 -33.30 7.46
N LYS A 99 -4.87 -34.48 6.90
CA LYS A 99 -5.27 -35.65 7.70
C LYS A 99 -4.13 -36.15 8.58
N GLN A 100 -2.91 -36.18 8.04
CA GLN A 100 -1.72 -36.57 8.81
C GLN A 100 -1.45 -35.58 9.95
N ALA A 101 -1.53 -34.28 9.68
CA ALA A 101 -1.36 -33.23 10.71
C ALA A 101 -2.43 -33.35 11.81
N LYS A 102 -3.69 -33.59 11.43
CA LYS A 102 -4.77 -33.84 12.40
C LYS A 102 -4.47 -35.09 13.27
N GLN A 103 -3.96 -36.17 12.67
CA GLN A 103 -3.62 -37.38 13.42
C GLN A 103 -2.50 -37.08 14.44
N MET A 104 -1.47 -36.32 14.06
CA MET A 104 -0.42 -35.91 15.01
C MET A 104 -1.00 -35.09 16.19
N CYS A 105 -1.96 -34.23 15.93
CA CYS A 105 -2.65 -33.44 16.96
C CYS A 105 -3.44 -34.36 17.94
N LEU A 106 -4.14 -35.35 17.42
CA LEU A 106 -4.87 -36.36 18.22
C LEU A 106 -3.91 -37.25 19.03
N ASP A 107 -2.78 -37.68 18.46
CA ASP A 107 -1.75 -38.45 19.13
C ASP A 107 -1.11 -37.68 20.30
N ALA A 108 -1.00 -36.35 20.15
CA ALA A 108 -0.60 -35.43 21.24
C ALA A 108 -1.73 -35.20 22.28
N LYS A 109 -2.87 -35.91 22.15
CA LYS A 109 -4.03 -35.85 23.06
C LYS A 109 -4.73 -34.48 23.09
N VAL A 110 -4.64 -33.71 22.02
CA VAL A 110 -5.39 -32.48 21.87
C VAL A 110 -6.85 -32.78 21.57
N GLU A 111 -7.75 -32.09 22.25
CA GLU A 111 -9.17 -32.17 21.96
C GLU A 111 -9.50 -31.37 20.69
N CYS A 112 -9.99 -32.06 19.64
CA CYS A 112 -10.48 -31.43 18.41
C CYS A 112 -12.01 -31.55 18.38
N LYS A 113 -12.73 -30.45 18.39
CA LYS A 113 -14.20 -30.41 18.40
C LYS A 113 -14.76 -29.45 17.35
N PRO A 114 -15.95 -29.73 16.82
CA PRO A 114 -16.62 -28.79 15.93
C PRO A 114 -16.79 -27.42 16.59
N PHE A 115 -16.57 -26.36 15.81
CA PHE A 115 -16.84 -25.00 16.28
C PHE A 115 -18.31 -24.82 16.62
N THR A 116 -18.57 -24.15 17.72
CA THR A 116 -19.90 -23.66 18.11
C THR A 116 -19.73 -22.24 18.68
N ILE A 117 -20.72 -21.39 18.46
CA ILE A 117 -20.71 -19.98 18.92
C ILE A 117 -20.59 -19.84 20.45
N ASN A 118 -20.84 -20.89 21.20
CA ASN A 118 -20.73 -20.92 22.66
C ASN A 118 -19.33 -21.35 23.16
N CYS A 119 -18.33 -21.49 22.28
CA CYS A 119 -16.97 -21.77 22.74
C CYS A 119 -16.44 -20.61 23.58
N ASN A 120 -15.73 -20.94 24.67
CA ASN A 120 -15.21 -19.93 25.58
C ASN A 120 -13.85 -19.40 25.09
N LEU A 121 -13.76 -18.09 24.86
CA LEU A 121 -12.57 -17.37 24.47
C LEU A 121 -12.28 -16.26 25.50
N SER A 122 -12.11 -16.64 26.78
CA SER A 122 -11.94 -15.66 27.86
C SER A 122 -10.48 -15.32 28.18
N GLU A 123 -9.54 -16.17 27.80
CA GLU A 123 -8.11 -16.02 28.06
C GLU A 123 -7.27 -16.79 27.03
N GLY A 124 -6.04 -16.39 26.80
CA GLY A 124 -5.12 -17.07 25.89
C GLY A 124 -4.91 -16.31 24.57
N ILE A 125 -4.54 -17.05 23.53
CA ILE A 125 -4.24 -16.55 22.19
C ILE A 125 -5.06 -17.33 21.17
N ILE A 126 -5.52 -16.65 20.14
CA ILE A 126 -6.21 -17.27 19.02
C ILE A 126 -5.24 -17.48 17.85
N VAL A 127 -5.32 -18.66 17.25
CA VAL A 127 -4.68 -18.98 15.98
C VAL A 127 -5.78 -19.13 14.92
N ASP A 128 -5.81 -18.20 13.97
CA ASP A 128 -6.67 -18.26 12.80
C ASP A 128 -6.00 -19.07 11.70
N SER A 129 -6.50 -20.26 11.49
CA SER A 129 -6.06 -21.25 10.51
C SER A 129 -7.26 -21.75 9.69
N LEU A 130 -8.30 -20.89 9.53
CA LEU A 130 -9.56 -21.25 8.87
C LEU A 130 -9.41 -21.31 7.36
N MET A 131 -8.83 -20.29 6.76
CA MET A 131 -8.70 -20.11 5.31
C MET A 131 -7.34 -19.50 4.96
N GLY A 132 -6.66 -20.08 3.96
CA GLY A 132 -5.43 -19.53 3.38
C GLY A 132 -5.65 -19.02 1.96
N THR A 133 -4.60 -18.89 1.17
CA THR A 133 -4.60 -18.40 -0.23
C THR A 133 -5.53 -19.12 -1.18
N GLY A 134 -6.05 -20.29 -0.81
CA GLY A 134 -7.01 -21.06 -1.63
C GLY A 134 -8.45 -20.54 -1.60
N PHE A 135 -8.76 -19.57 -0.75
CA PHE A 135 -10.10 -19.01 -0.64
C PHE A 135 -10.38 -18.01 -1.74
N ASP A 136 -11.36 -18.33 -2.58
CA ASP A 136 -11.91 -17.41 -3.60
C ASP A 136 -13.41 -17.68 -3.68
N GLY A 137 -14.21 -16.88 -2.99
CA GLY A 137 -15.65 -17.07 -2.98
C GLY A 137 -16.38 -16.36 -1.84
N ASP A 138 -17.64 -16.75 -1.68
CA ASP A 138 -18.49 -16.26 -0.59
C ASP A 138 -18.25 -17.12 0.67
N LEU A 139 -18.20 -16.45 1.81
CA LEU A 139 -18.10 -17.12 3.10
C LEU A 139 -19.35 -17.96 3.38
N ARG A 140 -19.14 -19.17 3.86
CA ARG A 140 -20.24 -19.96 4.42
C ARG A 140 -20.63 -19.41 5.79
N GLU A 141 -21.90 -19.44 6.13
CA GLU A 141 -22.43 -18.86 7.36
C GLU A 141 -21.64 -19.23 8.62
N ASN A 142 -21.27 -20.49 8.80
CA ASN A 142 -20.50 -20.94 9.96
C ASN A 142 -19.06 -20.39 10.04
N PHE A 143 -18.45 -20.01 8.90
CA PHE A 143 -17.14 -19.34 8.89
C PHE A 143 -17.29 -17.87 9.27
N ALA A 144 -18.35 -17.20 8.81
CA ALA A 144 -18.64 -15.83 9.20
C ALA A 144 -18.88 -15.73 10.72
N ASP A 145 -19.68 -16.66 11.29
CA ASP A 145 -19.92 -16.74 12.74
C ASP A 145 -18.61 -16.93 13.52
N ALA A 146 -17.69 -17.75 13.02
CA ALA A 146 -16.41 -17.98 13.69
C ALA A 146 -15.53 -16.73 13.64
N ILE A 147 -15.46 -16.05 12.51
CA ILE A 147 -14.70 -14.80 12.37
C ILE A 147 -15.28 -13.72 13.29
N GLU A 148 -16.59 -13.57 13.34
CA GLU A 148 -17.25 -12.63 14.25
C GLU A 148 -16.94 -12.95 15.71
N HIS A 149 -16.96 -14.23 16.08
CA HIS A 149 -16.64 -14.69 17.44
C HIS A 149 -15.16 -14.41 17.80
N ILE A 150 -14.22 -14.66 16.89
CA ILE A 150 -12.80 -14.34 17.04
C ILE A 150 -12.65 -12.82 17.27
N ASN A 151 -13.18 -11.99 16.38
CA ASN A 151 -13.06 -10.54 16.45
C ASN A 151 -13.70 -9.93 17.71
N SER A 152 -14.71 -10.59 18.27
CA SER A 152 -15.41 -10.13 19.49
C SER A 152 -14.72 -10.55 20.78
N SER A 153 -13.74 -11.45 20.73
CA SER A 153 -13.09 -12.03 21.91
C SER A 153 -12.12 -11.08 22.64
N LEU A 154 -11.57 -10.09 21.93
CA LEU A 154 -10.49 -9.19 22.41
C LEU A 154 -9.18 -9.92 22.77
N LEU A 155 -9.03 -11.20 22.42
CA LEU A 155 -7.78 -11.94 22.57
C LEU A 155 -6.82 -11.59 21.43
N PRO A 156 -5.49 -11.67 21.67
CA PRO A 156 -4.53 -11.56 20.60
C PRO A 156 -4.73 -12.65 19.54
N VAL A 157 -4.55 -12.31 18.27
CA VAL A 157 -4.79 -13.19 17.12
C VAL A 157 -3.55 -13.31 16.26
N LEU A 158 -3.07 -14.54 16.05
CA LEU A 158 -2.12 -14.91 15.02
C LEU A 158 -2.88 -15.49 13.83
N SER A 159 -2.82 -14.85 12.66
CA SER A 159 -3.33 -15.46 11.42
C SER A 159 -2.23 -16.21 10.68
N VAL A 160 -2.55 -17.43 10.28
CA VAL A 160 -1.65 -18.33 9.53
C VAL A 160 -1.89 -18.13 8.04
N ASP A 161 -0.84 -17.81 7.30
CA ASP A 161 -0.78 -17.53 5.87
C ASP A 161 -1.44 -16.20 5.45
N ILE A 162 -2.69 -15.97 5.83
CA ILE A 162 -3.47 -14.75 5.56
C ILE A 162 -4.66 -14.69 6.53
N PRO A 163 -5.07 -13.50 7.01
CA PRO A 163 -6.29 -13.38 7.80
C PRO A 163 -7.50 -13.95 7.07
N SER A 164 -8.22 -14.84 7.71
CA SER A 164 -9.36 -15.53 7.09
C SER A 164 -10.46 -14.54 6.68
N GLY A 165 -10.84 -14.56 5.40
CA GLY A 165 -11.77 -13.63 4.78
C GLY A 165 -11.11 -12.53 3.94
N LEU A 166 -9.78 -12.36 4.01
CA LEU A 166 -9.02 -11.44 3.15
C LEU A 166 -8.67 -12.12 1.82
N SER A 167 -8.84 -11.40 0.70
CA SER A 167 -8.36 -11.86 -0.60
C SER A 167 -6.84 -11.71 -0.69
N SER A 168 -6.13 -12.83 -0.91
CA SER A 168 -4.67 -12.85 -1.09
C SER A 168 -4.20 -12.09 -2.34
N ASP A 169 -5.05 -11.99 -3.35
CA ASP A 169 -4.71 -11.37 -4.62
C ASP A 169 -5.03 -9.87 -4.66
N THR A 170 -6.09 -9.44 -4.00
CA THR A 170 -6.58 -8.05 -4.14
C THR A 170 -6.62 -7.25 -2.84
N GLY A 171 -6.48 -7.91 -1.67
CA GLY A 171 -6.66 -7.26 -0.38
C GLY A 171 -8.12 -6.80 -0.13
N SER A 172 -9.07 -7.28 -0.94
CA SER A 172 -10.49 -7.00 -0.74
C SER A 172 -11.12 -7.95 0.29
N VAL A 173 -12.20 -7.50 0.88
CA VAL A 173 -13.04 -8.26 1.81
C VAL A 173 -14.48 -8.19 1.31
N LYS A 174 -15.13 -9.34 1.12
CA LYS A 174 -16.53 -9.38 0.67
C LYS A 174 -17.51 -9.14 1.83
N ASP A 175 -17.34 -9.86 2.92
CA ASP A 175 -18.27 -9.84 4.05
C ASP A 175 -17.56 -9.44 5.35
N ILE A 176 -16.82 -10.37 5.94
CA ILE A 176 -16.11 -10.23 7.21
C ILE A 176 -14.71 -10.83 7.10
N VAL A 177 -13.78 -10.35 7.91
CA VAL A 177 -12.38 -10.77 7.92
C VAL A 177 -11.87 -10.82 9.37
N VAL A 178 -10.97 -11.73 9.67
CA VAL A 178 -10.27 -11.77 10.96
C VAL A 178 -9.38 -10.53 11.09
N ASN A 179 -9.43 -9.88 12.23
CA ASN A 179 -8.48 -8.82 12.61
C ASN A 179 -7.33 -9.49 13.37
N ALA A 180 -6.19 -9.66 12.71
CA ALA A 180 -5.00 -10.23 13.31
C ALA A 180 -4.11 -9.14 13.93
N ASP A 181 -3.40 -9.50 15.01
CA ASP A 181 -2.30 -8.69 15.56
C ASP A 181 -0.99 -9.03 14.86
N VAL A 182 -0.84 -10.30 14.44
CA VAL A 182 0.30 -10.80 13.68
C VAL A 182 -0.20 -11.74 12.59
N THR A 183 0.36 -11.62 11.39
CA THR A 183 0.14 -12.55 10.28
C THR A 183 1.47 -13.13 9.84
N ILE A 184 1.63 -14.47 9.95
CA ILE A 184 2.78 -15.15 9.36
C ILE A 184 2.39 -15.70 7.99
N THR A 185 3.15 -15.34 6.95
CA THR A 185 2.89 -15.75 5.57
C THR A 185 4.06 -16.57 5.01
N PHE A 186 3.77 -17.58 4.19
CA PHE A 186 4.75 -18.59 3.79
C PHE A 186 5.03 -18.60 2.29
N VAL A 187 6.22 -19.11 1.92
CA VAL A 187 6.64 -19.40 0.53
C VAL A 187 6.84 -18.17 -0.32
N GLY A 188 5.84 -17.29 -0.37
CA GLY A 188 5.87 -16.00 -1.05
C GLY A 188 4.88 -15.05 -0.40
N VAL A 189 5.30 -13.81 -0.25
CA VAL A 189 4.47 -12.75 0.37
C VAL A 189 3.28 -12.44 -0.53
N LYS A 190 2.06 -12.51 0.02
CA LYS A 190 0.83 -12.29 -0.76
C LYS A 190 0.58 -10.81 -0.94
N GLN A 191 0.35 -10.38 -2.19
CA GLN A 191 0.17 -8.96 -2.52
C GLN A 191 -1.04 -8.33 -1.82
N GLY A 192 -2.09 -9.10 -1.53
CA GLY A 192 -3.30 -8.62 -0.85
C GLY A 192 -3.10 -8.23 0.61
N LEU A 193 -2.00 -8.67 1.26
CA LEU A 193 -1.66 -8.26 2.62
C LEU A 193 -1.34 -6.76 2.73
N PHE A 194 -0.84 -6.16 1.64
CA PHE A 194 -0.29 -4.81 1.63
C PHE A 194 -1.15 -3.77 0.92
N THR A 195 -2.38 -4.10 0.53
CA THR A 195 -3.30 -3.12 -0.09
C THR A 195 -4.75 -3.33 0.32
N GLY A 196 -5.60 -2.34 0.06
CA GLY A 196 -7.03 -2.42 0.34
C GLY A 196 -7.33 -2.52 1.83
N ARG A 197 -7.91 -3.65 2.25
CA ARG A 197 -8.17 -3.94 3.67
C ARG A 197 -6.99 -4.61 4.37
N GLY A 198 -6.04 -5.17 3.61
CA GLY A 198 -4.88 -5.86 4.15
C GLY A 198 -4.21 -5.11 5.31
N PRO A 199 -3.67 -3.89 5.10
CA PRO A 199 -2.95 -3.15 6.15
C PRO A 199 -3.76 -2.86 7.42
N ALA A 200 -5.09 -2.97 7.36
CA ALA A 200 -5.96 -2.72 8.51
C ALA A 200 -6.29 -3.98 9.32
N VAL A 201 -5.96 -5.17 8.82
CA VAL A 201 -6.40 -6.44 9.41
C VAL A 201 -5.29 -7.50 9.58
N THR A 202 -4.10 -7.22 9.05
CA THR A 202 -2.98 -8.15 9.08
C THR A 202 -2.12 -8.04 10.35
N GLY A 203 -2.16 -6.90 11.04
CA GLY A 203 -1.15 -6.58 12.05
C GLY A 203 0.25 -6.61 11.47
N ASP A 204 1.22 -7.05 12.25
CA ASP A 204 2.59 -7.23 11.80
C ASP A 204 2.69 -8.43 10.87
N VAL A 205 3.25 -8.23 9.67
CA VAL A 205 3.39 -9.29 8.66
C VAL A 205 4.79 -9.88 8.71
N ILE A 206 4.87 -11.17 9.03
CA ILE A 206 6.12 -11.94 9.11
C ILE A 206 6.17 -12.91 7.93
N TYR A 207 7.32 -12.99 7.26
CA TYR A 207 7.53 -13.88 6.13
C TYR A 207 8.52 -15.00 6.46
N ASP A 208 8.14 -16.24 6.16
CA ASP A 208 9.00 -17.41 6.23
C ASP A 208 9.00 -18.18 4.91
N SER A 209 10.19 -18.42 4.35
CA SER A 209 10.38 -19.17 3.11
C SER A 209 10.17 -20.67 3.25
N LEU A 210 10.00 -21.20 4.46
CA LEU A 210 9.97 -22.63 4.80
C LEU A 210 11.22 -23.39 4.36
N ASP A 211 12.38 -22.76 4.34
CA ASP A 211 13.64 -23.29 3.80
C ASP A 211 13.53 -23.79 2.35
N ILE A 212 12.59 -23.24 1.57
CA ILE A 212 12.55 -23.46 0.13
C ILE A 212 13.76 -22.76 -0.49
N PRO A 213 14.56 -23.46 -1.33
CA PRO A 213 15.69 -22.84 -1.98
C PRO A 213 15.29 -21.55 -2.71
N GLU A 214 16.00 -20.47 -2.43
CA GLU A 214 15.77 -19.14 -3.00
C GLU A 214 15.68 -19.15 -4.53
N THR A 215 16.50 -20.01 -5.16
CA THR A 215 16.51 -20.22 -6.60
C THR A 215 15.16 -20.70 -7.15
N ILE A 216 14.40 -21.47 -6.39
CA ILE A 216 13.06 -21.92 -6.80
C ILE A 216 12.06 -20.77 -6.77
N ILE A 217 12.14 -19.92 -5.75
CA ILE A 217 11.25 -18.75 -5.62
C ILE A 217 11.57 -17.73 -6.69
N GLN A 218 12.86 -17.45 -6.92
CA GLN A 218 13.34 -16.48 -7.92
C GLN A 218 13.13 -16.91 -9.38
N GLU A 219 12.80 -18.19 -9.64
CA GLU A 219 12.33 -18.61 -10.98
C GLU A 219 10.99 -17.96 -11.37
N LYS A 220 10.25 -17.44 -10.39
CA LYS A 220 8.94 -16.83 -10.61
C LYS A 220 9.03 -15.30 -10.56
N LEU A 221 8.35 -14.64 -11.50
CA LEU A 221 8.26 -13.18 -11.49
C LEU A 221 7.21 -12.74 -10.46
N PRO A 222 7.55 -11.76 -9.60
CA PRO A 222 6.58 -11.15 -8.70
C PRO A 222 5.51 -10.38 -9.51
N SER A 223 4.31 -10.34 -9.00
CA SER A 223 3.22 -9.55 -9.57
C SER A 223 3.30 -8.06 -9.18
N ALA A 224 3.93 -7.78 -8.04
CA ALA A 224 4.26 -6.46 -7.52
C ALA A 224 5.49 -6.55 -6.61
N GLU A 225 6.04 -5.41 -6.21
CA GLU A 225 7.14 -5.32 -5.25
C GLU A 225 6.84 -4.24 -4.21
N LEU A 226 7.19 -4.49 -2.95
CA LEU A 226 7.21 -3.46 -1.92
C LEU A 226 8.30 -2.44 -2.22
N MET A 227 7.98 -1.19 -1.99
CA MET A 227 8.97 -0.11 -2.06
C MET A 227 9.72 -0.02 -0.73
N ASP A 228 11.02 0.23 -0.83
CA ASP A 228 11.87 0.48 0.31
C ASP A 228 12.39 1.91 0.25
N LEU A 229 12.15 2.68 1.31
CA LEU A 229 12.60 4.07 1.39
C LEU A 229 14.12 4.17 1.49
N GLU A 230 14.79 3.26 2.20
CA GLU A 230 16.24 3.27 2.34
C GLU A 230 16.95 3.06 0.99
N GLU A 231 16.39 2.18 0.12
CA GLU A 231 16.91 1.99 -1.23
C GLU A 231 16.58 3.19 -2.15
N LEU A 232 15.39 3.78 -2.00
CA LEU A 232 14.93 4.86 -2.87
C LEU A 232 15.59 6.19 -2.55
N ILE A 233 16.00 6.43 -1.30
CA ILE A 233 16.59 7.70 -0.86
C ILE A 233 17.91 8.00 -1.56
N ASP A 234 18.66 6.96 -1.95
CA ASP A 234 19.92 7.08 -2.67
C ASP A 234 19.79 7.70 -4.06
N TYR A 235 18.56 7.75 -4.61
CA TYR A 235 18.28 8.42 -5.88
C TYR A 235 18.13 9.94 -5.76
N ILE A 236 18.09 10.50 -4.54
CA ILE A 236 18.04 11.96 -4.36
C ILE A 236 19.34 12.57 -4.90
N PRO A 237 19.25 13.54 -5.84
CA PRO A 237 20.45 14.16 -6.38
C PRO A 237 21.26 14.91 -5.30
N GLU A 238 22.54 14.61 -5.19
CA GLU A 238 23.46 15.40 -4.36
C GLU A 238 23.66 16.79 -4.97
N PHE A 239 23.82 17.78 -4.10
CA PHE A 239 24.09 19.13 -4.54
C PHE A 239 25.60 19.43 -4.50
N GLU A 240 26.14 19.79 -5.65
CA GLU A 240 27.51 20.32 -5.73
C GLU A 240 27.62 21.66 -4.99
N ALA A 241 28.81 21.97 -4.48
CA ALA A 241 29.03 23.17 -3.67
C ALA A 241 28.74 24.50 -4.42
N ASP A 242 28.80 24.50 -5.75
CA ASP A 242 28.55 25.63 -6.62
C ASP A 242 27.18 25.60 -7.32
N VAL A 243 26.27 24.71 -6.89
CA VAL A 243 24.94 24.58 -7.49
C VAL A 243 24.13 25.86 -7.40
N HIS A 244 23.52 26.27 -8.52
CA HIS A 244 22.60 27.39 -8.57
C HIS A 244 21.15 26.96 -8.50
N LYS A 245 20.26 27.81 -7.93
CA LYS A 245 18.82 27.50 -7.79
C LYS A 245 18.13 27.03 -9.07
N ASN A 246 18.57 27.51 -10.25
CA ASN A 246 18.01 27.09 -11.54
C ASN A 246 18.40 25.65 -11.92
N GLN A 247 19.54 25.15 -11.44
CA GLN A 247 19.99 23.77 -11.67
C GLN A 247 19.19 22.76 -10.84
N ARG A 248 18.62 23.22 -9.71
CA ARG A 248 17.71 22.43 -8.88
C ARG A 248 16.26 22.45 -9.36
N GLY A 249 16.03 23.02 -10.55
CA GLY A 249 14.76 23.06 -11.25
C GLY A 249 13.73 24.05 -10.70
N HIS A 250 12.64 24.18 -11.44
CA HIS A 250 11.55 25.08 -11.14
C HIS A 250 10.20 24.35 -11.26
N CYS A 251 9.55 24.11 -10.14
CA CYS A 251 8.21 23.54 -10.09
C CYS A 251 7.16 24.67 -10.09
N MET A 252 6.19 24.61 -11.00
CA MET A 252 5.02 25.51 -10.98
C MET A 252 3.77 24.74 -10.62
N VAL A 253 3.11 25.14 -9.54
CA VAL A 253 1.81 24.62 -9.13
C VAL A 253 0.71 25.51 -9.71
N ILE A 254 -0.23 24.90 -10.43
CA ILE A 254 -1.38 25.55 -11.07
C ILE A 254 -2.65 25.06 -10.39
N GLY A 255 -3.32 25.92 -9.64
CA GLY A 255 -4.49 25.57 -8.87
C GLY A 255 -5.02 26.70 -8.00
N GLY A 256 -5.87 26.38 -7.04
CA GLY A 256 -6.43 27.37 -6.13
C GLY A 256 -7.49 28.24 -6.82
N ASP A 257 -8.63 27.67 -7.20
CA ASP A 257 -9.83 28.43 -7.58
C ASP A 257 -10.45 29.09 -6.32
N HIS A 258 -11.53 29.80 -6.45
CA HIS A 258 -12.18 30.52 -5.35
C HIS A 258 -12.38 29.62 -4.12
N GLY A 259 -11.83 30.04 -2.97
CA GLY A 259 -11.92 29.34 -1.69
C GLY A 259 -10.96 28.16 -1.48
N THR A 260 -10.18 27.75 -2.48
CA THR A 260 -9.30 26.57 -2.42
C THR A 260 -7.81 26.87 -2.62
N GLY A 261 -7.41 28.15 -2.48
CA GLY A 261 -6.02 28.59 -2.64
C GLY A 261 -5.01 27.92 -1.69
N GLY A 262 -5.47 27.40 -0.55
CA GLY A 262 -4.62 26.69 0.40
C GLY A 262 -4.04 25.37 -0.14
N ALA A 263 -4.80 24.64 -0.94
CA ALA A 263 -4.37 23.37 -1.54
C ALA A 263 -3.13 23.56 -2.45
N SER A 264 -3.21 24.47 -3.40
CA SER A 264 -2.10 24.74 -4.31
C SER A 264 -0.91 25.42 -3.63
N LEU A 265 -1.14 26.19 -2.54
CA LEU A 265 -0.06 26.73 -1.72
C LEU A 265 0.68 25.63 -0.96
N MET A 266 -0.02 24.66 -0.35
CA MET A 266 0.58 23.50 0.32
C MET A 266 1.45 22.69 -0.65
N ALA A 267 0.95 22.42 -1.87
CA ALA A 267 1.74 21.77 -2.91
C ALA A 267 3.01 22.56 -3.25
N SER A 268 2.92 23.90 -3.34
CA SER A 268 4.08 24.77 -3.61
C SER A 268 5.11 24.76 -2.47
N GLN A 269 4.65 24.70 -1.22
CA GLN A 269 5.52 24.56 -0.05
C GLN A 269 6.27 23.22 -0.07
N ALA A 270 5.56 22.13 -0.39
CA ALA A 270 6.15 20.79 -0.50
C ALA A 270 7.25 20.73 -1.57
N CYS A 271 7.07 21.39 -2.73
CA CYS A 271 8.11 21.48 -3.76
C CYS A 271 9.42 22.08 -3.21
N LEU A 272 9.36 23.13 -2.42
CA LEU A 272 10.54 23.74 -1.81
C LEU A 272 11.16 22.85 -0.73
N LYS A 273 10.31 22.26 0.11
CA LYS A 273 10.76 21.42 1.24
C LYS A 273 11.50 20.17 0.81
N ILE A 274 11.13 19.63 -0.38
CA ILE A 274 11.81 18.47 -0.94
C ILE A 274 13.07 18.80 -1.75
N GLY A 275 13.40 20.10 -1.91
CA GLY A 275 14.66 20.51 -2.51
C GLY A 275 14.59 21.20 -3.88
N ALA A 276 13.41 21.40 -4.48
CA ALA A 276 13.32 22.19 -5.71
C ALA A 276 13.95 23.60 -5.53
N GLY A 277 14.72 24.07 -6.50
CA GLY A 277 15.40 25.36 -6.43
C GLY A 277 14.46 26.56 -6.48
N LEU A 278 13.34 26.41 -7.17
CA LEU A 278 12.29 27.42 -7.34
C LEU A 278 10.92 26.79 -7.30
N ALA A 279 9.97 27.45 -6.64
CA ALA A 279 8.55 27.11 -6.72
C ALA A 279 7.72 28.33 -7.11
N SER A 280 6.77 28.13 -8.02
CA SER A 280 5.79 29.12 -8.43
C SER A 280 4.38 28.64 -8.13
N HIS A 281 3.52 29.57 -7.73
CA HIS A 281 2.11 29.35 -7.46
C HIS A 281 1.26 30.20 -8.41
N ALA A 282 0.67 29.59 -9.43
CA ALA A 282 -0.25 30.22 -10.36
C ALA A 282 -1.69 29.95 -9.88
N THR A 283 -2.34 30.97 -9.35
CA THR A 283 -3.63 30.88 -8.66
C THR A 283 -4.52 32.08 -8.97
N ARG A 284 -5.72 32.13 -8.38
CA ARG A 284 -6.58 33.32 -8.45
C ARG A 284 -5.89 34.52 -7.78
N PRO A 285 -6.08 35.76 -8.32
CA PRO A 285 -5.41 36.97 -7.79
C PRO A 285 -5.64 37.20 -6.31
N GLU A 286 -6.82 36.91 -5.78
CA GLU A 286 -7.18 37.09 -4.37
C GLU A 286 -6.35 36.22 -3.41
N HIS A 287 -5.71 35.17 -3.87
CA HIS A 287 -4.88 34.29 -3.03
C HIS A 287 -3.42 34.74 -2.94
N VAL A 288 -2.97 35.62 -3.83
CA VAL A 288 -1.57 36.11 -3.88
C VAL A 288 -1.11 36.72 -2.56
N PRO A 289 -1.84 37.68 -1.93
CA PRO A 289 -1.41 38.23 -0.65
C PRO A 289 -1.26 37.18 0.46
N ALA A 290 -2.18 36.24 0.54
CA ALA A 290 -2.13 35.19 1.55
C ALA A 290 -0.95 34.23 1.29
N SER A 291 -0.67 33.89 0.03
CA SER A 291 0.48 33.07 -0.35
C SER A 291 1.80 33.70 0.06
N LEU A 292 2.00 34.98 -0.25
CA LEU A 292 3.20 35.73 0.12
C LEU A 292 3.35 35.91 1.63
N ALA A 293 2.24 36.07 2.35
CA ALA A 293 2.27 36.18 3.81
C ALA A 293 2.64 34.86 4.49
N ARG A 294 2.20 33.72 3.93
CA ARG A 294 2.44 32.38 4.49
C ARG A 294 3.80 31.82 4.10
N GLN A 295 4.20 31.99 2.83
CA GLN A 295 5.42 31.40 2.27
C GLN A 295 6.05 32.39 1.24
N PRO A 296 6.83 33.35 1.71
CA PRO A 296 7.40 34.38 0.83
C PRO A 296 8.42 33.86 -0.19
N GLU A 297 8.97 32.67 0.00
CA GLU A 297 9.87 31.99 -0.94
C GLU A 297 9.15 31.47 -2.18
N VAL A 298 7.83 31.28 -2.14
CA VAL A 298 7.01 30.88 -3.29
C VAL A 298 6.67 32.10 -4.13
N MET A 299 7.00 32.08 -5.42
CA MET A 299 6.64 33.12 -6.38
C MET A 299 5.17 33.02 -6.76
N ALA A 300 4.31 33.83 -6.12
CA ALA A 300 2.85 33.77 -6.34
C ALA A 300 2.42 34.70 -7.49
N PHE A 301 1.66 34.15 -8.45
CA PHE A 301 1.12 34.83 -9.61
C PHE A 301 -0.40 34.77 -9.64
N GLY A 302 -1.06 35.92 -9.69
CA GLY A 302 -2.50 36.02 -9.88
C GLY A 302 -2.88 35.86 -11.36
N VAL A 303 -3.59 34.78 -11.68
CA VAL A 303 -3.95 34.41 -13.05
C VAL A 303 -5.45 34.50 -13.24
N VAL A 304 -5.90 35.42 -14.11
CA VAL A 304 -7.32 35.67 -14.40
C VAL A 304 -7.86 34.84 -15.56
N SER A 305 -7.00 34.36 -16.46
CA SER A 305 -7.37 33.59 -17.65
C SER A 305 -6.22 32.75 -18.19
N GLY A 306 -6.50 31.80 -19.12
CA GLY A 306 -5.45 31.02 -19.78
C GLY A 306 -4.42 31.87 -20.53
N GLN A 307 -4.81 33.01 -21.08
CA GLN A 307 -3.87 33.94 -21.73
C GLN A 307 -2.90 34.57 -20.71
N ALA A 308 -3.35 34.85 -19.48
CA ALA A 308 -2.50 35.34 -18.43
C ALA A 308 -1.51 34.30 -17.91
N LEU A 309 -1.85 33.02 -18.00
CA LEU A 309 -0.97 31.91 -17.61
C LEU A 309 0.14 31.67 -18.65
N GLU A 310 -0.15 31.83 -19.94
CA GLU A 310 0.72 31.41 -21.05
C GLU A 310 2.17 31.92 -20.94
N PRO A 311 2.44 33.25 -20.68
CA PRO A 311 3.80 33.72 -20.54
C PRO A 311 4.56 33.18 -19.32
N LEU A 312 3.85 32.70 -18.29
CA LEU A 312 4.45 32.14 -17.09
C LEU A 312 4.97 30.71 -17.34
N LEU A 313 4.40 29.98 -18.30
CA LEU A 313 4.76 28.59 -18.64
C LEU A 313 6.13 28.46 -19.35
N ALA A 314 6.77 29.56 -19.70
CA ALA A 314 8.10 29.54 -20.31
C ALA A 314 9.25 29.30 -19.32
N ARG A 315 9.00 29.37 -18.01
CA ARG A 315 10.05 29.31 -16.97
C ARG A 315 10.14 27.97 -16.22
N PRO A 316 9.02 27.32 -15.86
CA PRO A 316 9.08 26.08 -15.08
C PRO A 316 9.69 24.94 -15.88
N THR A 317 10.28 23.98 -15.16
CA THR A 317 10.78 22.71 -15.71
C THR A 317 9.79 21.58 -15.49
N VAL A 318 8.85 21.74 -14.56
CA VAL A 318 7.77 20.80 -14.26
C VAL A 318 6.51 21.54 -13.80
N LEU A 319 5.34 20.97 -14.07
CA LEU A 319 4.05 21.49 -13.63
C LEU A 319 3.38 20.52 -12.66
N VAL A 320 2.73 21.05 -11.63
CA VAL A 320 1.76 20.34 -10.78
C VAL A 320 0.41 21.01 -11.02
N VAL A 321 -0.57 20.27 -11.53
CA VAL A 321 -1.86 20.81 -11.94
C VAL A 321 -2.97 20.07 -11.23
N GLY A 322 -3.85 20.80 -10.55
CA GLY A 322 -5.03 20.20 -9.95
C GLY A 322 -5.32 20.53 -8.50
N PRO A 323 -4.33 20.77 -7.61
CA PRO A 323 -4.57 21.14 -6.22
C PRO A 323 -5.52 22.32 -6.09
N GLY A 324 -6.75 22.09 -5.61
CA GLY A 324 -7.77 23.12 -5.47
C GLY A 324 -8.14 23.84 -6.78
N LEU A 325 -7.97 23.20 -7.93
CA LEU A 325 -8.19 23.83 -9.25
C LEU A 325 -9.66 24.16 -9.51
N GLY A 326 -10.60 23.40 -8.90
CA GLY A 326 -12.02 23.50 -9.19
C GLY A 326 -12.38 22.96 -10.58
N ARG A 327 -13.64 23.20 -11.00
CA ARG A 327 -14.16 22.75 -12.31
C ARG A 327 -14.82 23.90 -13.08
N SER A 328 -14.43 25.13 -12.83
CA SER A 328 -14.92 26.32 -13.53
C SER A 328 -14.32 26.44 -14.92
N SER A 329 -14.85 27.34 -15.75
CA SER A 329 -14.25 27.65 -17.05
C SER A 329 -12.80 28.16 -16.93
N TRP A 330 -12.46 28.77 -15.81
CA TRP A 330 -11.07 29.13 -15.52
C TRP A 330 -10.20 27.88 -15.35
N SER A 331 -10.65 26.91 -14.58
CA SER A 331 -9.96 25.64 -14.35
C SER A 331 -9.68 24.89 -15.65
N GLU A 332 -10.68 24.81 -16.52
CA GLU A 332 -10.54 24.20 -17.85
C GLU A 332 -9.48 24.93 -18.70
N GLN A 333 -9.44 26.29 -18.66
CA GLN A 333 -8.42 27.05 -19.37
C GLN A 333 -7.02 26.83 -18.79
N MET A 334 -6.88 26.75 -17.46
CA MET A 334 -5.60 26.45 -16.81
C MET A 334 -5.06 25.09 -17.26
N LEU A 335 -5.89 24.05 -17.18
CA LEU A 335 -5.50 22.71 -17.62
C LEU A 335 -5.17 22.68 -19.11
N GLN A 336 -6.00 23.30 -19.97
CA GLN A 336 -5.75 23.37 -21.40
C GLN A 336 -4.40 24.00 -21.74
N LYS A 337 -4.02 25.10 -21.07
CA LYS A 337 -2.74 25.75 -21.28
C LYS A 337 -1.56 24.94 -20.78
N ALA A 338 -1.70 24.30 -19.62
CA ALA A 338 -0.69 23.39 -19.09
C ALA A 338 -0.47 22.20 -20.06
N MET A 339 -1.54 21.58 -20.53
CA MET A 339 -1.51 20.45 -21.47
C MET A 339 -0.98 20.80 -22.87
N ALA A 340 -0.98 22.08 -23.25
CA ALA A 340 -0.37 22.54 -24.50
C ALA A 340 1.17 22.59 -24.42
N THR A 341 1.76 22.47 -23.24
CA THR A 341 3.21 22.38 -23.05
C THR A 341 3.69 20.93 -23.25
N LYS A 342 5.02 20.77 -23.40
CA LYS A 342 5.69 19.46 -23.37
C LYS A 342 6.41 19.18 -22.05
N LEU A 343 6.14 20.00 -21.03
CA LEU A 343 6.77 19.86 -19.73
C LEU A 343 6.29 18.59 -19.02
N PRO A 344 7.13 17.96 -18.21
CA PRO A 344 6.70 16.95 -17.26
C PRO A 344 5.60 17.51 -16.35
N MET A 345 4.61 16.69 -16.01
CA MET A 345 3.46 17.12 -15.20
C MET A 345 3.06 16.13 -14.15
N VAL A 346 2.65 16.61 -12.98
CA VAL A 346 1.87 15.87 -12.00
C VAL A 346 0.42 16.35 -12.09
N ILE A 347 -0.49 15.44 -12.36
CA ILE A 347 -1.93 15.70 -12.51
C ILE A 347 -2.68 15.09 -11.32
N ASP A 348 -3.31 15.92 -10.52
CA ASP A 348 -4.01 15.51 -9.30
C ASP A 348 -5.40 16.15 -9.19
N ALA A 349 -6.22 15.64 -8.29
CA ALA A 349 -7.46 16.24 -7.83
C ALA A 349 -8.40 16.68 -8.97
N ASP A 350 -8.76 17.97 -9.01
CA ASP A 350 -9.74 18.48 -9.99
C ASP A 350 -9.25 18.39 -11.44
N ALA A 351 -7.96 18.40 -11.70
CA ALA A 351 -7.44 18.20 -13.05
C ALA A 351 -7.74 16.78 -13.56
N LEU A 352 -7.65 15.75 -12.70
CA LEU A 352 -8.07 14.38 -13.04
C LEU A 352 -9.56 14.32 -13.35
N ASN A 353 -10.38 15.03 -12.59
CA ASN A 353 -11.82 15.09 -12.81
C ASN A 353 -12.17 15.75 -14.16
N ILE A 354 -11.48 16.84 -14.53
CA ILE A 354 -11.69 17.52 -15.83
C ILE A 354 -11.23 16.62 -16.99
N ILE A 355 -10.14 15.86 -16.82
CA ILE A 355 -9.69 14.88 -17.81
C ILE A 355 -10.72 13.76 -17.97
N ALA A 356 -11.26 13.24 -16.88
CA ALA A 356 -12.30 12.20 -16.90
C ALA A 356 -13.58 12.64 -17.64
N ASP A 357 -13.94 13.93 -17.55
CA ASP A 357 -15.06 14.52 -18.30
C ASP A 357 -14.84 14.52 -19.82
N GLY A 358 -13.60 14.36 -20.32
CA GLY A 358 -13.25 14.19 -21.73
C GLY A 358 -13.47 15.40 -22.63
N ARG A 359 -13.72 16.60 -22.06
CA ARG A 359 -14.04 17.80 -22.83
C ARG A 359 -12.83 18.67 -23.20
N VAL A 360 -11.79 18.62 -22.39
CA VAL A 360 -10.64 19.54 -22.49
C VAL A 360 -9.41 18.85 -23.07
N VAL A 361 -9.20 17.58 -22.73
CA VAL A 361 -8.03 16.79 -23.13
C VAL A 361 -8.52 15.46 -23.70
N THR A 362 -8.14 15.17 -24.94
CA THR A 362 -8.52 13.94 -25.66
C THR A 362 -7.32 13.20 -26.26
N ASP A 363 -6.15 13.82 -26.28
CA ASP A 363 -4.89 13.23 -26.74
C ASP A 363 -3.95 12.99 -25.56
N PHE A 364 -3.62 11.73 -25.31
CA PHE A 364 -2.80 11.25 -24.21
C PHE A 364 -1.44 10.70 -24.69
N GLU A 365 -1.16 10.71 -25.98
CA GLU A 365 0.07 10.17 -26.55
C GLU A 365 1.29 11.07 -26.24
N ASN A 366 2.44 10.43 -26.04
CA ASN A 366 3.74 11.07 -25.85
C ASN A 366 3.78 12.14 -24.74
N ARG A 367 3.05 11.94 -23.67
CA ARG A 367 3.06 12.83 -22.51
C ARG A 367 3.99 12.33 -21.42
N LEU A 368 4.67 13.27 -20.78
CA LEU A 368 5.50 13.02 -19.61
C LEU A 368 4.69 13.41 -18.37
N TRP A 369 3.89 12.50 -17.84
CA TRP A 369 3.03 12.82 -16.72
C TRP A 369 2.86 11.70 -15.69
N VAL A 370 2.58 12.14 -14.47
CA VAL A 370 2.18 11.33 -13.33
C VAL A 370 0.74 11.67 -13.00
N MET A 371 -0.11 10.68 -12.82
CA MET A 371 -1.49 10.82 -12.36
C MET A 371 -1.62 10.23 -10.96
N THR A 372 -2.22 10.98 -10.02
CA THR A 372 -2.30 10.59 -8.60
C THR A 372 -3.75 10.43 -8.12
N PRO A 373 -4.59 9.58 -8.75
CA PRO A 373 -5.98 9.46 -8.36
C PRO A 373 -6.17 8.80 -7.00
N HIS A 374 -7.12 9.31 -6.20
CA HIS A 374 -7.76 8.53 -5.15
C HIS A 374 -8.85 7.62 -5.76
N PRO A 375 -9.41 6.61 -5.04
CA PRO A 375 -10.37 5.66 -5.63
C PRO A 375 -11.58 6.30 -6.33
N GLY A 376 -12.07 7.44 -5.82
CA GLY A 376 -13.19 8.14 -6.46
C GLY A 376 -12.81 8.84 -7.78
N GLU A 377 -11.59 9.35 -7.90
CA GLU A 377 -11.05 9.90 -9.16
C GLU A 377 -10.74 8.78 -10.16
N ALA A 378 -10.16 7.68 -9.68
CA ALA A 378 -9.93 6.48 -10.49
C ALA A 378 -11.23 5.93 -11.10
N ALA A 379 -12.28 5.87 -10.31
CA ALA A 379 -13.60 5.44 -10.76
C ALA A 379 -14.14 6.32 -11.90
N ARG A 380 -13.99 7.65 -11.80
CA ARG A 380 -14.39 8.58 -12.88
C ARG A 380 -13.50 8.41 -14.12
N LEU A 381 -12.20 8.26 -13.95
CA LEU A 381 -11.26 8.06 -15.06
C LEU A 381 -11.57 6.80 -15.87
N LEU A 382 -11.98 5.72 -15.20
CA LEU A 382 -12.34 4.45 -15.86
C LEU A 382 -13.83 4.36 -16.24
N GLY A 383 -14.70 5.19 -15.66
CA GLY A 383 -16.16 5.12 -15.87
C GLY A 383 -16.80 3.94 -15.14
N VAL A 384 -16.27 3.56 -13.98
CA VAL A 384 -16.73 2.46 -13.12
C VAL A 384 -17.12 2.98 -11.73
N THR A 385 -17.53 2.10 -10.83
CA THR A 385 -17.83 2.47 -9.44
C THR A 385 -16.57 2.44 -8.55
N VAL A 386 -16.64 3.12 -7.39
CA VAL A 386 -15.57 3.03 -6.39
C VAL A 386 -15.43 1.60 -5.85
N ALA A 387 -16.52 0.85 -5.78
CA ALA A 387 -16.52 -0.54 -5.36
C ALA A 387 -15.73 -1.42 -6.35
N ASP A 388 -15.87 -1.17 -7.66
CA ASP A 388 -15.09 -1.87 -8.69
C ASP A 388 -13.59 -1.60 -8.52
N ILE A 389 -13.20 -0.34 -8.30
CA ILE A 389 -11.78 0.02 -8.03
C ILE A 389 -11.24 -0.71 -6.79
N GLN A 390 -12.02 -0.74 -5.71
CA GLN A 390 -11.59 -1.33 -4.44
C GLN A 390 -11.65 -2.87 -4.44
N SER A 391 -12.38 -3.47 -5.35
CA SER A 391 -12.42 -4.93 -5.51
C SER A 391 -11.12 -5.50 -6.07
N ASP A 392 -10.46 -4.76 -6.98
CA ASP A 392 -9.14 -5.08 -7.53
C ASP A 392 -8.36 -3.81 -7.88
N ARG A 393 -7.60 -3.31 -6.90
CA ARG A 393 -6.78 -2.10 -7.05
C ARG A 393 -5.59 -2.30 -8.00
N PHE A 394 -5.08 -3.54 -8.10
CA PHE A 394 -3.99 -3.87 -9.01
C PHE A 394 -4.43 -3.82 -10.47
N ALA A 395 -5.61 -4.33 -10.78
CA ALA A 395 -6.20 -4.19 -12.11
C ALA A 395 -6.51 -2.73 -12.42
N ALA A 396 -7.17 -2.02 -11.50
CA ALA A 396 -7.56 -0.63 -11.69
C ALA A 396 -6.38 0.30 -12.03
N VAL A 397 -5.24 0.16 -11.34
CA VAL A 397 -4.06 1.00 -11.62
C VAL A 397 -3.45 0.71 -12.99
N ARG A 398 -3.46 -0.56 -13.43
CA ARG A 398 -3.01 -0.94 -14.78
C ARG A 398 -3.93 -0.39 -15.86
N ASP A 399 -5.24 -0.50 -15.69
CA ASP A 399 -6.24 -0.01 -16.65
C ASP A 399 -6.12 1.51 -16.85
N ILE A 400 -5.88 2.27 -15.76
CA ILE A 400 -5.63 3.72 -15.86
C ILE A 400 -4.31 3.96 -16.59
N GLN A 401 -3.25 3.24 -16.24
CA GLN A 401 -1.94 3.37 -16.87
C GLN A 401 -2.00 3.11 -18.37
N GLU A 402 -2.69 2.04 -18.80
CA GLU A 402 -2.86 1.71 -20.22
C GLU A 402 -3.69 2.77 -20.95
N LYS A 403 -4.81 3.21 -20.35
CA LYS A 403 -5.71 4.19 -20.95
C LYS A 403 -5.07 5.56 -21.18
N TYR A 404 -4.23 6.00 -20.24
CA TYR A 404 -3.68 7.36 -20.24
C TYR A 404 -2.19 7.40 -20.55
N ASN A 405 -1.53 6.26 -20.70
CA ASN A 405 -0.07 6.14 -20.93
C ASN A 405 0.74 6.99 -19.94
N ALA A 406 0.44 6.86 -18.65
CA ALA A 406 0.99 7.65 -17.55
C ALA A 406 1.72 6.80 -16.53
N VAL A 407 2.58 7.39 -15.69
CA VAL A 407 2.86 6.83 -14.38
C VAL A 407 1.65 7.10 -13.51
N VAL A 408 1.07 6.07 -12.90
CA VAL A 408 -0.18 6.18 -12.12
C VAL A 408 0.07 5.75 -10.69
N LEU A 409 -0.26 6.63 -9.75
CA LEU A 409 -0.24 6.39 -8.31
C LEU A 409 -1.69 6.33 -7.80
N LEU A 410 -2.21 5.13 -7.53
CA LEU A 410 -3.54 4.94 -6.95
C LEU A 410 -3.47 5.05 -5.42
N LYS A 411 -3.88 6.19 -4.90
CA LYS A 411 -3.87 6.52 -3.46
C LYS A 411 -4.75 5.57 -2.62
N GLY A 412 -4.35 5.34 -1.37
CA GLY A 412 -5.11 4.57 -0.37
C GLY A 412 -4.19 3.72 0.51
N ALA A 413 -4.76 2.92 1.41
CA ALA A 413 -4.01 1.97 2.22
C ALA A 413 -3.27 1.00 1.28
N GLY A 414 -1.94 0.93 1.40
CA GLY A 414 -1.08 0.29 0.40
C GLY A 414 -1.25 0.95 -0.97
N THR A 415 -0.74 2.18 -1.11
CA THR A 415 -0.73 2.90 -2.39
C THR A 415 -0.01 2.09 -3.45
N ILE A 416 -0.59 1.96 -4.64
CA ILE A 416 -0.04 1.18 -5.75
C ILE A 416 0.40 2.10 -6.88
N ILE A 417 1.61 1.86 -7.42
CA ILE A 417 2.15 2.60 -8.55
C ILE A 417 2.31 1.67 -9.74
N SER A 418 1.79 2.10 -10.89
CA SER A 418 1.98 1.46 -12.20
C SER A 418 2.73 2.40 -13.12
N SER A 419 3.70 1.85 -13.82
CA SER A 419 4.53 2.56 -14.81
C SER A 419 4.35 1.93 -16.18
N PRO A 420 4.85 2.55 -17.26
CA PRO A 420 4.82 1.97 -18.60
C PRO A 420 5.32 0.53 -18.68
N PRO A 421 4.92 -0.25 -19.71
CA PRO A 421 5.09 -1.71 -19.79
C PRO A 421 6.51 -2.21 -19.50
N GLY A 422 6.60 -3.34 -18.80
CA GLY A 422 7.84 -4.06 -18.53
C GLY A 422 8.42 -3.92 -17.13
N ARG A 423 7.79 -3.13 -16.25
CA ARG A 423 8.15 -3.01 -14.83
C ARG A 423 7.06 -3.61 -13.93
N PRO A 424 7.42 -4.24 -12.79
CA PRO A 424 6.44 -4.71 -11.82
C PRO A 424 5.66 -3.53 -11.22
N LEU A 425 4.47 -3.81 -10.69
CA LEU A 425 3.76 -2.84 -9.87
C LEU A 425 4.53 -2.60 -8.57
N ARG A 426 4.47 -1.38 -8.07
CA ARG A 426 5.13 -1.00 -6.81
C ARG A 426 4.08 -0.71 -5.75
N VAL A 427 4.28 -1.18 -4.52
CA VAL A 427 3.35 -1.00 -3.39
C VAL A 427 4.08 -0.29 -2.26
N CYS A 428 3.49 0.78 -1.74
CA CYS A 428 4.02 1.53 -0.60
C CYS A 428 3.56 0.86 0.70
N PRO A 429 4.49 0.37 1.54
CA PRO A 429 4.13 -0.24 2.81
C PRO A 429 3.90 0.77 3.95
N TYR A 430 4.26 2.04 3.72
CA TYR A 430 4.20 3.12 4.71
C TYR A 430 2.85 3.83 4.71
N GLY A 431 2.58 4.55 5.80
CA GLY A 431 1.40 5.38 5.98
C GLY A 431 0.43 4.83 7.02
N ASN A 432 -0.33 5.73 7.60
CA ASN A 432 -1.23 5.43 8.72
C ASN A 432 -2.59 6.13 8.55
N PRO A 433 -3.62 5.78 9.35
CA PRO A 433 -4.95 6.37 9.25
C PRO A 433 -5.03 7.88 9.47
N ALA A 434 -4.04 8.51 10.16
CA ALA A 434 -4.01 9.96 10.36
C ALA A 434 -3.85 10.74 9.05
N MET A 435 -3.35 10.09 8.00
CA MET A 435 -3.28 10.67 6.65
C MET A 435 -4.65 10.92 6.01
N SER A 436 -5.74 10.45 6.61
CA SER A 436 -7.10 10.70 6.13
C SER A 436 -7.57 12.12 6.48
N THR A 437 -6.76 13.13 6.13
CA THR A 437 -7.03 14.56 6.34
C THR A 437 -6.83 15.35 5.05
N ALA A 438 -7.47 16.54 4.97
CA ALA A 438 -7.38 17.39 3.79
C ALA A 438 -5.95 17.92 3.58
N GLY A 439 -5.51 17.99 2.32
CA GLY A 439 -4.20 18.53 1.94
C GLY A 439 -3.08 17.49 1.80
N MET A 440 -3.25 16.26 2.27
CA MET A 440 -2.24 15.20 2.11
C MET A 440 -1.93 14.91 0.63
N GLY A 441 -2.97 14.81 -0.21
CA GLY A 441 -2.78 14.65 -1.67
C GLY A 441 -2.07 15.83 -2.30
N ASP A 442 -2.41 17.06 -1.87
CA ASP A 442 -1.79 18.29 -2.39
C ASP A 442 -0.29 18.31 -2.10
N LEU A 443 0.12 17.92 -0.87
CA LEU A 443 1.53 17.80 -0.52
C LEU A 443 2.22 16.71 -1.36
N LEU A 444 1.61 15.54 -1.52
CA LEU A 444 2.15 14.46 -2.34
C LEU A 444 2.43 14.92 -3.77
N GLY A 445 1.47 15.61 -4.39
CA GLY A 445 1.66 16.19 -5.73
C GLY A 445 2.85 17.17 -5.78
N GLY A 446 3.00 18.01 -4.74
CA GLY A 446 4.11 18.92 -4.59
C GLY A 446 5.47 18.22 -4.39
N ILE A 447 5.52 17.16 -3.57
CA ILE A 447 6.72 16.35 -3.34
C ILE A 447 7.19 15.74 -4.67
N ILE A 448 6.30 15.04 -5.37
CA ILE A 448 6.63 14.39 -6.66
C ILE A 448 7.10 15.46 -7.67
N GLY A 449 6.37 16.58 -7.80
CA GLY A 449 6.76 17.67 -8.68
C GLY A 449 8.12 18.28 -8.35
N GLY A 450 8.43 18.42 -7.06
CA GLY A 450 9.72 18.90 -6.58
C GLY A 450 10.89 17.96 -6.86
N LEU A 451 10.68 16.64 -6.79
CA LEU A 451 11.67 15.62 -7.16
C LEU A 451 11.92 15.59 -8.68
N ILE A 452 10.86 15.64 -9.48
CA ILE A 452 10.98 15.74 -10.94
C ILE A 452 11.72 17.02 -11.35
N ALA A 453 11.46 18.16 -10.66
CA ALA A 453 12.14 19.41 -10.93
C ALA A 453 13.66 19.30 -10.77
N GLN A 454 14.13 18.49 -9.82
CA GLN A 454 15.54 18.22 -9.57
C GLN A 454 16.17 17.25 -10.57
N GLY A 455 15.44 16.80 -11.59
CA GLY A 455 15.93 15.97 -12.68
C GLY A 455 15.67 14.48 -12.53
N MET A 456 14.93 14.03 -11.51
CA MET A 456 14.54 12.64 -11.38
C MET A 456 13.56 12.23 -12.49
N ASP A 457 13.64 10.98 -12.95
CA ASP A 457 12.63 10.43 -13.85
C ASP A 457 11.26 10.29 -13.14
N LEU A 458 10.20 10.27 -13.93
CA LEU A 458 8.82 10.29 -13.42
C LEU A 458 8.51 9.16 -12.45
N GLN A 459 9.01 7.96 -12.74
CA GLN A 459 8.72 6.78 -11.93
C GLN A 459 9.43 6.84 -10.59
N THR A 460 10.75 7.02 -10.60
CA THR A 460 11.57 7.11 -9.38
C THR A 460 11.09 8.25 -8.49
N ALA A 461 10.79 9.42 -9.08
CA ALA A 461 10.22 10.54 -8.33
C ALA A 461 8.85 10.23 -7.70
N THR A 462 8.02 9.42 -8.38
CA THR A 462 6.71 9.02 -7.87
C THR A 462 6.85 8.00 -6.74
N GLU A 463 7.70 7.01 -6.89
CA GLU A 463 7.98 5.97 -5.90
C GLU A 463 8.58 6.58 -4.62
N LEU A 464 9.67 7.32 -4.76
CA LEU A 464 10.34 7.99 -3.65
C LEU A 464 9.41 9.02 -2.97
N GLY A 465 8.73 9.86 -3.76
CA GLY A 465 7.80 10.86 -3.23
C GLY A 465 6.64 10.24 -2.44
N CYS A 466 6.13 9.09 -2.89
CA CYS A 466 5.13 8.31 -2.16
C CYS A 466 5.66 7.80 -0.82
N CYS A 467 6.84 7.16 -0.82
CA CYS A 467 7.44 6.64 0.40
C CYS A 467 7.79 7.74 1.39
N MET A 468 8.44 8.82 0.94
CA MET A 468 8.78 9.97 1.81
C MET A 468 7.55 10.62 2.42
N HIS A 469 6.49 10.82 1.64
CA HIS A 469 5.23 11.39 2.11
C HIS A 469 4.58 10.52 3.19
N SER A 470 4.51 9.22 2.96
CA SER A 470 3.88 8.27 3.86
C SER A 470 4.70 8.06 5.14
N PHE A 471 6.02 7.88 5.02
CA PHE A 471 6.92 7.73 6.16
C PHE A 471 6.99 9.00 7.01
N ALA A 472 6.99 10.19 6.40
CA ALA A 472 6.91 11.45 7.13
C ALA A 472 5.61 11.57 7.95
N ALA A 473 4.51 11.01 7.43
CA ALA A 473 3.24 10.96 8.16
C ALA A 473 3.28 9.94 9.31
N ASP A 474 3.98 8.82 9.15
CA ASP A 474 4.18 7.86 10.23
C ASP A 474 4.96 8.49 11.39
N LYS A 475 6.09 9.16 11.09
CA LYS A 475 6.87 9.90 12.09
C LYS A 475 6.08 11.02 12.76
N ALA A 476 5.28 11.76 12.01
CA ALA A 476 4.41 12.79 12.58
C ALA A 476 3.34 12.19 13.52
N ALA A 477 2.77 11.05 13.16
CA ALA A 477 1.77 10.37 13.99
C ALA A 477 2.37 9.78 15.28
N GLU A 478 3.62 9.28 15.25
CA GLU A 478 4.36 8.86 16.44
C GLU A 478 4.52 10.00 17.45
N GLY A 479 4.84 11.22 16.97
CA GLY A 479 5.07 12.37 17.83
C GLY A 479 3.80 13.10 18.28
N LEU A 480 2.81 13.24 17.41
CA LEU A 480 1.58 14.03 17.64
C LEU A 480 0.35 13.19 17.99
N GLY A 481 0.42 11.89 17.72
CA GLY A 481 -0.72 10.99 17.79
C GLY A 481 -1.57 11.01 16.51
N PRO A 482 -2.50 10.02 16.35
CA PRO A 482 -3.26 9.85 15.11
C PRO A 482 -4.40 10.87 14.93
N ARG A 483 -4.76 11.63 15.96
CA ARG A 483 -5.85 12.61 15.89
C ARG A 483 -5.30 14.03 15.96
N GLY A 484 -5.76 14.88 15.03
CA GLY A 484 -5.36 16.28 14.96
C GLY A 484 -4.16 16.56 14.06
N LEU A 485 -3.52 15.54 13.49
CA LEU A 485 -2.48 15.68 12.49
C LEU A 485 -3.05 16.35 11.23
N VAL A 486 -2.42 17.43 10.79
CA VAL A 486 -2.77 18.13 9.56
C VAL A 486 -1.64 18.02 8.54
N ALA A 487 -1.96 18.17 7.25
CA ALA A 487 -1.00 17.93 6.17
C ALA A 487 0.33 18.69 6.34
N THR A 488 0.29 19.94 6.80
CA THR A 488 1.52 20.75 6.97
C THR A 488 2.45 20.26 8.08
N ASP A 489 1.99 19.41 9.01
CA ASP A 489 2.82 18.90 10.09
C ASP A 489 3.91 17.96 9.57
N ILE A 490 3.68 17.27 8.44
CA ILE A 490 4.68 16.36 7.85
C ILE A 490 5.84 17.08 7.16
N LEU A 491 5.71 18.39 6.87
CA LEU A 491 6.73 19.16 6.11
C LEU A 491 8.09 19.24 6.82
N VAL A 492 8.12 19.17 8.14
CA VAL A 492 9.37 19.19 8.90
C VAL A 492 10.11 17.86 8.70
N TYR A 493 9.41 16.75 8.77
CA TYR A 493 9.97 15.41 8.60
C TYR A 493 10.49 15.18 7.17
N LEU A 494 9.81 15.73 6.15
CA LEU A 494 10.30 15.68 4.77
C LEU A 494 11.70 16.26 4.61
N SER A 495 12.00 17.36 5.29
CA SER A 495 13.34 17.97 5.25
C SER A 495 14.39 17.08 5.91
N ASP A 496 14.04 16.37 6.97
CA ASP A 496 14.96 15.49 7.67
C ASP A 496 15.22 14.21 6.86
N ILE A 497 14.18 13.61 6.29
CA ILE A 497 14.29 12.44 5.40
C ILE A 497 15.14 12.78 4.17
N SER A 498 14.87 13.91 3.49
CA SER A 498 15.58 14.31 2.27
C SER A 498 17.07 14.61 2.49
N ASN A 499 17.49 14.86 3.71
CA ASN A 499 18.88 15.06 4.09
C ASN A 499 19.55 13.81 4.68
N GLN A 500 18.91 12.62 4.55
CA GLN A 500 19.42 11.33 5.03
C GLN A 500 19.88 11.40 6.50
N ARG A 501 19.21 12.21 7.32
CA ARG A 501 19.45 12.21 8.75
C ARG A 501 18.95 10.88 9.33
N ASN A 502 19.79 10.21 10.08
CA ASN A 502 19.61 8.86 10.63
C ASN A 502 18.15 8.49 10.86
N PHE A 503 17.64 7.53 10.05
CA PHE A 503 16.25 7.05 10.15
C PHE A 503 15.93 6.49 11.55
N ASP A 504 16.95 5.98 12.26
CA ASP A 504 16.85 5.45 13.63
C ASP A 504 16.73 6.54 14.71
N GLU A 505 17.06 7.80 14.39
CA GLU A 505 16.97 8.95 15.30
C GLU A 505 15.75 9.85 15.04
N LEU A 506 14.99 9.58 13.96
CA LEU A 506 13.73 10.23 13.61
C LEU A 506 12.56 9.46 14.19
#